data_4a0871e7340ead6020e062370672aa74
#
_entry.id   4a0871e7340ead6020e062370672aa74
#
_cell.length_a   1.000
_cell.length_b   1.000
_cell.length_c   1.000
_cell.angle_alpha   90.00
_cell.angle_beta   90.00
_cell.angle_gamma   90.00
#
_symmetry.space_group_name_H-M   'P 1'
#
loop_
_entity.id
_entity.type
_entity.pdbx_description
1 polymer ?
#
loop_
_entity_poly.entity_id
_entity_poly.type
_entity_poly.pdbx_seq_one_letter_code
_entity_poly.pdbx_strand_id
1 'polypeptide(L)'
;VPAGIGDALLHQVMMTSLFTLLPLPLAEAHPNPAFAFANGQCLAYRATAYAQDQPHQVVAASVLDDVGIAQLIKQRRQSSSQTAQIIILHGVRYLRTYMYRRFSEAVEGYSKNAVALCRGVVPALAIGLAMMMVYWLPLVWGSPVWRVGCIGVSVLLFGVSGWCVGLPFGYGLLYPLSIALALGVLTRSLFWNLRGAIRWKGRLYPR
;
A
#
# COMPACT_ATOMS: atom_id res chain seq x y z
N VAL A 1 13.63 -5.17 -1.05
CA VAL A 1 13.97 -6.49 -0.51
C VAL A 1 13.52 -6.51 0.95
N PRO A 2 12.68 -7.47 1.38
CA PRO A 2 12.25 -7.57 2.77
C PRO A 2 13.43 -7.89 3.71
N ALA A 3 13.38 -7.36 4.93
CA ALA A 3 14.39 -7.60 5.97
C ALA A 3 14.27 -9.00 6.62
N GLY A 4 13.17 -9.70 6.39
CA GLY A 4 12.88 -11.03 6.91
C GLY A 4 11.46 -11.46 6.58
N ILE A 5 11.07 -12.66 7.05
CA ILE A 5 9.78 -13.27 6.70
C ILE A 5 8.58 -12.39 7.12
N GLY A 6 8.61 -11.78 8.31
CA GLY A 6 7.51 -10.92 8.77
C GLY A 6 7.32 -9.67 7.91
N ASP A 7 8.43 -9.04 7.48
CA ASP A 7 8.40 -7.90 6.56
C ASP A 7 7.92 -8.35 5.17
N ALA A 8 8.36 -9.52 4.70
CA ALA A 8 7.90 -10.11 3.44
C ALA A 8 6.38 -10.34 3.44
N LEU A 9 5.81 -10.85 4.53
CA LEU A 9 4.37 -11.08 4.67
C LEU A 9 3.57 -9.77 4.68
N LEU A 10 4.05 -8.73 5.38
CA LEU A 10 3.43 -7.41 5.35
C LEU A 10 3.51 -6.78 3.96
N HIS A 11 4.67 -6.90 3.30
CA HIS A 11 4.85 -6.42 1.94
C HIS A 11 3.93 -7.13 0.95
N GLN A 12 3.78 -8.46 1.08
CA GLN A 12 2.87 -9.26 0.27
C GLN A 12 1.42 -8.78 0.39
N VAL A 13 0.91 -8.58 1.61
CA VAL A 13 -0.45 -8.04 1.83
C VAL A 13 -0.62 -6.67 1.21
N MET A 14 0.36 -5.78 1.36
CA MET A 14 0.32 -4.45 0.77
C MET A 14 0.23 -4.53 -0.76
N MET A 15 1.05 -5.38 -1.39
CA MET A 15 1.02 -5.57 -2.85
C MET A 15 -0.27 -6.23 -3.32
N THR A 16 -0.77 -7.24 -2.61
CA THR A 16 -2.06 -7.87 -2.91
C THR A 16 -3.19 -6.85 -2.86
N SER A 17 -3.24 -6.03 -1.80
CA SER A 17 -4.23 -4.95 -1.66
C SER A 17 -4.11 -3.91 -2.78
N LEU A 18 -2.89 -3.54 -3.15
CA LEU A 18 -2.66 -2.61 -4.25
C LEU A 18 -3.18 -3.17 -5.58
N PHE A 19 -2.83 -4.40 -5.94
CA PHE A 19 -3.21 -4.99 -7.21
C PHE A 19 -4.71 -5.29 -7.31
N THR A 20 -5.39 -5.52 -6.17
CA THR A 20 -6.83 -5.83 -6.14
C THR A 20 -7.71 -4.59 -6.00
N LEU A 21 -7.27 -3.57 -5.25
CA LEU A 21 -8.09 -2.40 -4.94
C LEU A 21 -7.77 -1.19 -5.83
N LEU A 22 -6.58 -1.13 -6.41
CA LEU A 22 -6.14 -0.05 -7.29
C LEU A 22 -5.55 -0.62 -8.58
N PRO A 23 -6.34 -0.78 -9.64
CA PRO A 23 -5.82 -1.18 -10.94
C PRO A 23 -4.79 -0.17 -11.44
N LEU A 24 -3.50 -0.57 -11.55
CA LEU A 24 -2.41 0.33 -11.92
C LEU A 24 -2.62 1.03 -13.28
N PRO A 25 -3.20 0.37 -14.32
CA PRO A 25 -3.55 1.07 -15.56
C PRO A 25 -4.53 2.23 -15.36
N LEU A 26 -5.46 2.08 -14.39
CA LEU A 26 -6.39 3.15 -14.04
C LEU A 26 -5.68 4.30 -13.31
N ALA A 27 -4.68 3.97 -12.48
CA ALA A 27 -3.85 4.96 -11.81
C ALA A 27 -3.05 5.82 -12.81
N GLU A 28 -2.66 5.27 -13.96
CA GLU A 28 -1.99 6.03 -15.03
C GLU A 28 -2.98 6.84 -15.88
N ALA A 29 -4.01 6.18 -16.40
CA ALA A 29 -4.88 6.73 -17.43
C ALA A 29 -5.93 7.70 -16.89
N HIS A 30 -6.52 7.40 -15.72
CA HIS A 30 -7.66 8.17 -15.21
C HIS A 30 -7.22 9.52 -14.63
N PRO A 31 -7.82 10.65 -15.04
CA PRO A 31 -7.40 11.98 -14.60
C PRO A 31 -7.74 12.28 -13.13
N ASN A 32 -8.75 11.62 -12.55
CA ASN A 32 -9.20 11.90 -11.19
C ASN A 32 -8.10 11.60 -10.15
N PRO A 33 -7.75 12.58 -9.27
CA PRO A 33 -6.76 12.38 -8.20
C PRO A 33 -7.09 11.24 -7.24
N ALA A 34 -8.34 10.79 -7.19
CA ALA A 34 -8.73 9.62 -6.42
C ALA A 34 -8.00 8.33 -6.84
N PHE A 35 -7.61 8.21 -8.11
CA PHE A 35 -6.84 7.09 -8.64
C PHE A 35 -5.33 7.37 -8.67
N ALA A 36 -4.86 8.41 -7.99
CA ALA A 36 -3.45 8.70 -7.93
C ALA A 36 -2.70 7.64 -7.11
N PHE A 37 -1.59 7.16 -7.68
CA PHE A 37 -0.68 6.24 -7.03
C PHE A 37 0.76 6.59 -7.42
N ALA A 38 1.63 6.56 -6.44
CA ALA A 38 3.07 6.54 -6.61
C ALA A 38 3.70 5.74 -5.47
N ASN A 39 4.91 5.22 -5.71
CA ASN A 39 5.67 4.49 -4.71
C ASN A 39 6.95 5.27 -4.37
N GLY A 40 7.02 5.81 -3.16
CA GLY A 40 8.14 6.61 -2.66
C GLY A 40 9.50 5.90 -2.63
N GLN A 41 9.54 4.59 -2.88
CA GLN A 41 10.80 3.84 -2.98
C GLN A 41 11.64 4.26 -4.19
N CYS A 42 11.00 4.68 -5.28
CA CYS A 42 11.67 5.23 -6.44
C CYS A 42 10.71 6.15 -7.21
N LEU A 43 10.96 7.44 -7.14
CA LEU A 43 10.26 8.45 -7.90
C LEU A 43 11.24 9.18 -8.80
N ALA A 44 10.98 9.18 -10.10
CA ALA A 44 11.70 10.00 -11.06
C ALA A 44 10.82 11.17 -11.51
N TYR A 45 11.40 12.36 -11.53
CA TYR A 45 10.71 13.58 -11.89
C TYR A 45 11.53 14.33 -12.94
N ARG A 46 10.87 14.92 -13.92
CA ARG A 46 11.58 15.81 -14.87
C ARG A 46 12.09 17.04 -14.12
N ALA A 47 13.39 17.34 -14.19
CA ALA A 47 14.03 18.40 -13.40
C ALA A 47 13.36 19.75 -13.52
N THR A 48 12.98 20.18 -14.75
CA THR A 48 12.29 21.44 -15.00
C THR A 48 10.91 21.49 -14.34
N ALA A 49 10.13 20.39 -14.43
CA ALA A 49 8.83 20.29 -13.77
C ALA A 49 8.99 20.27 -12.25
N TYR A 50 10.01 19.57 -11.72
CA TYR A 50 10.29 19.55 -10.29
C TYR A 50 10.62 20.96 -9.75
N ALA A 51 11.47 21.70 -10.44
CA ALA A 51 11.83 23.07 -10.04
C ALA A 51 10.62 24.01 -10.03
N GLN A 52 9.71 23.84 -11.00
CA GLN A 52 8.48 24.62 -11.09
C GLN A 52 7.47 24.23 -10.03
N ASP A 53 7.33 22.91 -9.77
CA ASP A 53 6.24 22.34 -8.95
C ASP A 53 6.60 22.31 -7.47
N GLN A 54 7.87 22.17 -7.14
CA GLN A 54 8.39 21.94 -5.79
C GLN A 54 7.54 20.93 -4.97
N PRO A 55 7.23 19.75 -5.52
CA PRO A 55 6.17 18.90 -5.01
C PRO A 55 6.40 18.46 -3.57
N HIS A 56 7.65 18.20 -3.16
CA HIS A 56 7.95 17.81 -1.79
C HIS A 56 7.68 18.94 -0.77
N GLN A 57 7.77 20.20 -1.16
CA GLN A 57 7.40 21.32 -0.28
C GLN A 57 5.88 21.36 -0.09
N VAL A 58 5.12 21.15 -1.18
CA VAL A 58 3.66 21.17 -1.14
C VAL A 58 3.11 20.05 -0.26
N VAL A 59 3.72 18.86 -0.32
CA VAL A 59 3.23 17.69 0.44
C VAL A 59 3.98 17.44 1.76
N ALA A 60 4.80 18.39 2.23
CA ALA A 60 5.68 18.21 3.40
C ALA A 60 4.96 17.78 4.69
N ALA A 61 3.69 18.14 4.84
CA ALA A 61 2.85 17.75 5.97
C ALA A 61 2.08 16.45 5.74
N SER A 62 2.13 15.88 4.53
CA SER A 62 1.41 14.64 4.20
C SER A 62 2.07 13.41 4.83
N VAL A 63 1.26 12.51 5.37
CA VAL A 63 1.71 11.18 5.83
C VAL A 63 2.12 10.31 4.65
N LEU A 64 1.43 10.46 3.50
CA LEU A 64 1.66 9.78 2.23
C LEU A 64 2.16 10.81 1.21
N ASP A 65 3.42 11.18 1.31
CA ASP A 65 4.05 12.20 0.46
C ASP A 65 4.09 11.77 -1.02
N ASP A 66 4.39 10.52 -1.30
CA ASP A 66 4.41 9.93 -2.64
C ASP A 66 3.03 9.95 -3.32
N VAL A 67 1.99 9.53 -2.63
CA VAL A 67 0.60 9.60 -3.12
C VAL A 67 0.16 11.05 -3.27
N GLY A 68 0.55 11.93 -2.34
CA GLY A 68 0.28 13.37 -2.41
C GLY A 68 0.89 14.02 -3.65
N ILE A 69 2.13 13.65 -4.00
CA ILE A 69 2.79 14.10 -5.24
C ILE A 69 2.01 13.63 -6.47
N ALA A 70 1.59 12.37 -6.50
CA ALA A 70 0.80 11.84 -7.61
C ALA A 70 -0.57 12.55 -7.75
N GLN A 71 -1.21 12.86 -6.62
CA GLN A 71 -2.46 13.65 -6.60
C GLN A 71 -2.24 15.06 -7.15
N LEU A 72 -1.18 15.73 -6.74
CA LEU A 72 -0.80 17.05 -7.23
C LEU A 72 -0.63 17.08 -8.76
N ILE A 73 0.07 16.07 -9.32
CA ILE A 73 0.26 15.93 -10.77
C ILE A 73 -1.09 15.80 -11.48
N LYS A 74 -1.99 14.96 -10.95
CA LYS A 74 -3.32 14.78 -11.55
C LYS A 74 -4.21 16.01 -11.44
N GLN A 75 -4.16 16.74 -10.33
CA GLN A 75 -4.89 18.00 -10.15
C GLN A 75 -4.43 19.05 -11.17
N ARG A 76 -3.11 19.16 -11.40
CA ARG A 76 -2.56 20.08 -12.41
C ARG A 76 -2.97 19.70 -13.83
N ARG A 77 -3.03 18.41 -14.15
CA ARG A 77 -3.55 17.93 -15.43
C ARG A 77 -5.00 18.34 -15.68
N GLN A 78 -5.80 18.45 -14.61
CA GLN A 78 -7.21 18.89 -14.74
C GLN A 78 -7.34 20.41 -14.90
N SER A 79 -6.44 21.19 -14.28
CA SER A 79 -6.54 22.65 -14.24
C SER A 79 -5.78 23.38 -15.35
N SER A 80 -4.90 22.70 -16.07
CA SER A 80 -4.12 23.28 -17.17
C SER A 80 -4.05 22.29 -18.34
N SER A 81 -3.95 22.81 -19.56
CA SER A 81 -3.72 22.00 -20.78
C SER A 81 -2.33 21.35 -20.82
N GLN A 82 -1.59 21.36 -19.73
CA GLN A 82 -0.29 20.69 -19.62
C GLN A 82 -0.46 19.19 -19.55
N THR A 83 0.31 18.48 -20.36
CA THR A 83 0.39 17.00 -20.39
C THR A 83 1.21 16.44 -19.23
N ALA A 84 0.78 16.69 -17.99
CA ALA A 84 1.38 16.04 -16.85
C ALA A 84 0.95 14.56 -16.82
N GLN A 85 1.90 13.63 -16.86
CA GLN A 85 1.63 12.19 -16.94
C GLN A 85 2.38 11.46 -15.83
N ILE A 86 1.69 10.49 -15.21
CA ILE A 86 2.29 9.52 -14.29
C ILE A 86 2.51 8.24 -15.09
N ILE A 87 3.71 7.68 -15.02
CA ILE A 87 4.05 6.39 -15.62
C ILE A 87 4.54 5.48 -14.51
N ILE A 88 3.93 4.29 -14.41
CA ILE A 88 4.30 3.27 -13.41
C ILE A 88 5.13 2.21 -14.11
N LEU A 89 6.39 2.08 -13.70
CA LEU A 89 7.32 1.12 -14.29
C LEU A 89 7.54 -0.08 -13.36
N HIS A 90 7.55 -1.27 -13.94
CA HIS A 90 7.91 -2.50 -13.23
C HIS A 90 9.43 -2.62 -13.11
N GLY A 91 9.97 -2.12 -11.99
CA GLY A 91 11.41 -1.98 -11.75
C GLY A 91 12.12 -3.17 -11.11
N VAL A 92 11.45 -4.30 -10.82
CA VAL A 92 11.98 -5.44 -10.03
C VAL A 92 13.31 -6.00 -10.55
N ARG A 93 13.56 -5.94 -11.87
CA ARG A 93 14.82 -6.38 -12.48
C ARG A 93 15.96 -5.38 -12.35
N TYR A 94 15.66 -4.11 -12.13
CA TYR A 94 16.62 -3.00 -12.22
C TYR A 94 16.86 -2.33 -10.88
N LEU A 95 15.88 -2.39 -9.98
CA LEU A 95 15.92 -1.65 -8.72
C LEU A 95 15.64 -2.59 -7.54
N ARG A 96 16.46 -2.47 -6.51
CA ARG A 96 16.27 -3.15 -5.23
C ARG A 96 16.35 -2.13 -4.12
N THR A 97 15.30 -2.01 -3.33
CA THR A 97 15.21 -1.08 -2.21
C THR A 97 15.03 -1.86 -0.92
N TYR A 98 15.80 -1.52 0.10
CA TYR A 98 15.59 -1.98 1.47
C TYR A 98 14.77 -0.93 2.20
N MET A 99 13.45 -1.14 2.29
CA MET A 99 12.55 -0.17 2.89
C MET A 99 12.75 -0.11 4.41
N TYR A 100 12.89 -1.28 5.03
CA TYR A 100 13.11 -1.44 6.46
C TYR A 100 14.27 -2.40 6.72
N ARG A 101 15.00 -2.15 7.82
CA ARG A 101 16.11 -3.03 8.24
C ARG A 101 15.69 -4.06 9.27
N ARG A 102 14.57 -3.81 9.96
CA ARG A 102 14.02 -4.66 11.03
C ARG A 102 12.51 -4.78 10.88
N PHE A 103 11.97 -5.90 11.33
CA PHE A 103 10.51 -6.13 11.33
C PHE A 103 9.75 -5.07 12.14
N SER A 104 10.30 -4.63 13.29
CA SER A 104 9.69 -3.55 14.09
C SER A 104 9.56 -2.22 13.34
N GLU A 105 10.55 -1.88 12.51
CA GLU A 105 10.51 -0.71 11.63
C GLU A 105 9.45 -0.86 10.54
N ALA A 106 9.31 -2.07 9.99
CA ALA A 106 8.26 -2.38 9.01
C ALA A 106 6.86 -2.21 9.62
N VAL A 107 6.63 -2.80 10.81
CA VAL A 107 5.35 -2.65 11.53
C VAL A 107 5.06 -1.19 11.82
N GLU A 108 6.05 -0.40 12.24
CA GLU A 108 5.88 1.02 12.53
C GLU A 108 5.55 1.81 11.25
N GLY A 109 6.30 1.59 10.17
CA GLY A 109 6.11 2.29 8.91
C GLY A 109 4.77 1.96 8.24
N TYR A 110 4.37 0.70 8.21
CA TYR A 110 3.06 0.31 7.69
C TYR A 110 1.93 0.83 8.58
N SER A 111 2.09 0.85 9.92
CA SER A 111 1.09 1.41 10.84
C SER A 111 0.91 2.92 10.64
N LYS A 112 1.99 3.66 10.34
CA LYS A 112 1.89 5.08 9.99
C LYS A 112 0.95 5.30 8.80
N ASN A 113 1.03 4.44 7.79
CA ASN A 113 0.37 4.63 6.51
C ASN A 113 -1.03 4.01 6.43
N ALA A 114 -1.35 2.98 7.22
CA ALA A 114 -2.52 2.11 6.98
C ALA A 114 -3.86 2.88 6.98
N VAL A 115 -4.16 3.71 7.99
CA VAL A 115 -5.40 4.50 8.02
C VAL A 115 -5.41 5.58 6.94
N ALA A 116 -4.27 6.20 6.65
CA ALA A 116 -4.16 7.21 5.59
C ALA A 116 -4.41 6.61 4.20
N LEU A 117 -3.89 5.40 3.93
CA LEU A 117 -4.17 4.65 2.69
C LEU A 117 -5.66 4.29 2.56
N CYS A 118 -6.31 3.96 3.66
CA CYS A 118 -7.74 3.71 3.71
C CYS A 118 -8.59 5.00 3.63
N ARG A 119 -7.99 6.19 3.62
CA ARG A 119 -8.65 7.50 3.59
C ARG A 119 -9.51 7.78 4.84
N GLY A 120 -9.16 7.22 5.97
CA GLY A 120 -9.80 7.50 7.25
C GLY A 120 -10.14 6.27 8.07
N VAL A 121 -10.63 6.54 9.28
CA VAL A 121 -10.90 5.51 10.29
C VAL A 121 -12.05 4.58 9.88
N VAL A 122 -13.16 5.14 9.39
CA VAL A 122 -14.35 4.34 9.02
C VAL A 122 -14.06 3.39 7.85
N PRO A 123 -13.47 3.85 6.72
CA PRO A 123 -13.06 2.94 5.66
C PRO A 123 -12.01 1.91 6.11
N ALA A 124 -11.09 2.29 7.01
CA ALA A 124 -10.10 1.36 7.56
C ALA A 124 -10.75 0.21 8.34
N LEU A 125 -11.75 0.51 9.17
CA LEU A 125 -12.53 -0.52 9.88
C LEU A 125 -13.30 -1.43 8.90
N ALA A 126 -13.94 -0.85 7.88
CA ALA A 126 -14.66 -1.61 6.87
C ALA A 126 -13.71 -2.56 6.08
N ILE A 127 -12.52 -2.07 5.70
CA ILE A 127 -11.51 -2.88 5.01
C ILE A 127 -11.00 -3.99 5.93
N GLY A 128 -10.72 -3.71 7.21
CA GLY A 128 -10.31 -4.71 8.18
C GLY A 128 -11.34 -5.82 8.35
N LEU A 129 -12.62 -5.45 8.48
CA LEU A 129 -13.73 -6.41 8.54
C LEU A 129 -13.85 -7.22 7.25
N ALA A 130 -13.75 -6.59 6.10
CA ALA A 130 -13.77 -7.27 4.80
C ALA A 130 -12.60 -8.28 4.67
N MET A 131 -11.39 -7.92 5.11
CA MET A 131 -10.26 -8.84 5.14
C MET A 131 -10.55 -10.07 6.01
N MET A 132 -11.14 -9.90 7.18
CA MET A 132 -11.55 -11.03 8.03
C MET A 132 -12.58 -11.90 7.33
N MET A 133 -13.61 -11.31 6.73
CA MET A 133 -14.68 -12.05 6.06
C MET A 133 -14.17 -12.80 4.83
N VAL A 134 -13.35 -12.17 4.00
CA VAL A 134 -12.89 -12.76 2.74
C VAL A 134 -11.81 -13.82 2.95
N TYR A 135 -10.85 -13.57 3.84
CA TYR A 135 -9.66 -14.42 3.95
C TYR A 135 -9.65 -15.38 5.14
N TRP A 136 -10.38 -15.07 6.23
CA TRP A 136 -10.37 -15.91 7.42
C TRP A 136 -11.66 -16.71 7.60
N LEU A 137 -12.82 -16.13 7.28
CA LEU A 137 -14.08 -16.85 7.41
C LEU A 137 -14.09 -18.16 6.63
N PRO A 138 -13.59 -18.25 5.38
CA PRO A 138 -13.52 -19.49 4.63
C PRO A 138 -12.66 -20.59 5.28
N LEU A 139 -11.76 -20.26 6.19
CA LEU A 139 -10.94 -21.25 6.88
C LEU A 139 -11.78 -22.12 7.84
N VAL A 140 -12.85 -21.54 8.39
CA VAL A 140 -13.64 -22.17 9.46
C VAL A 140 -15.10 -22.42 9.10
N TRP A 141 -15.64 -21.73 8.11
CA TRP A 141 -17.07 -21.76 7.77
C TRP A 141 -17.34 -22.00 6.29
N GLY A 142 -18.45 -22.66 5.99
CA GLY A 142 -18.92 -23.00 4.64
C GLY A 142 -18.74 -24.46 4.26
N SER A 143 -19.27 -24.84 3.10
CA SER A 143 -19.13 -26.21 2.57
C SER A 143 -17.66 -26.50 2.21
N PRO A 144 -17.21 -27.76 2.24
CA PRO A 144 -15.84 -28.12 1.91
C PRO A 144 -15.40 -27.61 0.52
N VAL A 145 -16.26 -27.71 -0.48
CA VAL A 145 -15.97 -27.25 -1.84
C VAL A 145 -15.76 -25.73 -1.87
N TRP A 146 -16.64 -24.98 -1.22
CA TRP A 146 -16.53 -23.52 -1.13
C TRP A 146 -15.24 -23.09 -0.39
N ARG A 147 -14.93 -23.75 0.74
CA ARG A 147 -13.72 -23.50 1.51
C ARG A 147 -12.46 -23.72 0.68
N VAL A 148 -12.35 -24.87 0.02
CA VAL A 148 -11.20 -25.22 -0.84
C VAL A 148 -11.07 -24.19 -1.97
N GLY A 149 -12.18 -23.79 -2.60
CA GLY A 149 -12.17 -22.78 -3.65
C GLY A 149 -11.65 -21.41 -3.15
N CYS A 150 -12.19 -20.90 -2.05
CA CYS A 150 -11.78 -19.61 -1.49
C CYS A 150 -10.32 -19.62 -1.01
N ILE A 151 -9.88 -20.70 -0.36
CA ILE A 151 -8.49 -20.87 0.07
C ILE A 151 -7.58 -20.92 -1.15
N GLY A 152 -7.93 -21.71 -2.17
CA GLY A 152 -7.15 -21.82 -3.40
C GLY A 152 -6.99 -20.46 -4.11
N VAL A 153 -8.08 -19.70 -4.26
CA VAL A 153 -8.05 -18.35 -4.83
C VAL A 153 -7.18 -17.42 -3.98
N SER A 154 -7.28 -17.48 -2.66
CA SER A 154 -6.45 -16.65 -1.78
C SER A 154 -4.96 -16.99 -1.90
N VAL A 155 -4.62 -18.29 -1.90
CA VAL A 155 -3.23 -18.75 -2.10
C VAL A 155 -2.69 -18.29 -3.44
N LEU A 156 -3.47 -18.42 -4.51
CA LEU A 156 -3.09 -17.99 -5.85
C LEU A 156 -2.87 -16.47 -5.90
N LEU A 157 -3.82 -15.69 -5.38
CA LEU A 157 -3.77 -14.23 -5.38
C LEU A 157 -2.53 -13.71 -4.62
N PHE A 158 -2.29 -14.23 -3.42
CA PHE A 158 -1.13 -13.85 -2.61
C PHE A 158 0.17 -14.37 -3.21
N GLY A 159 0.17 -15.58 -3.76
CA GLY A 159 1.33 -16.16 -4.45
C GLY A 159 1.75 -15.34 -5.66
N VAL A 160 0.81 -14.99 -6.54
CA VAL A 160 1.07 -14.18 -7.73
C VAL A 160 1.52 -12.76 -7.32
N SER A 161 0.83 -12.13 -6.39
CA SER A 161 1.20 -10.78 -5.92
C SER A 161 2.62 -10.75 -5.34
N GLY A 162 2.96 -11.76 -4.51
CA GLY A 162 4.31 -11.91 -3.97
C GLY A 162 5.35 -12.15 -5.07
N TRP A 163 5.06 -13.03 -6.02
CA TRP A 163 5.96 -13.35 -7.14
C TRP A 163 6.23 -12.12 -8.01
N CYS A 164 5.22 -11.29 -8.28
CA CYS A 164 5.39 -10.04 -9.02
C CYS A 164 6.39 -9.06 -8.37
N VAL A 165 6.62 -9.17 -7.07
CA VAL A 165 7.58 -8.33 -6.33
C VAL A 165 8.85 -9.09 -5.88
N GLY A 166 9.08 -10.27 -6.44
CA GLY A 166 10.29 -11.05 -6.24
C GLY A 166 10.29 -11.96 -5.01
N LEU A 167 9.11 -12.23 -4.40
CA LEU A 167 8.97 -13.24 -3.36
C LEU A 167 8.71 -14.64 -3.98
N PRO A 168 9.11 -15.72 -3.30
CA PRO A 168 8.73 -17.07 -3.72
C PRO A 168 7.21 -17.26 -3.75
N PHE A 169 6.68 -17.88 -4.79
CA PHE A 169 5.23 -18.12 -4.94
C PHE A 169 4.61 -18.84 -3.72
N GLY A 170 5.36 -19.77 -3.10
CA GLY A 170 4.93 -20.50 -1.91
C GLY A 170 4.55 -19.64 -0.70
N TYR A 171 4.97 -18.37 -0.66
CA TYR A 171 4.51 -17.42 0.35
C TYR A 171 2.99 -17.18 0.30
N GLY A 172 2.32 -17.50 -0.82
CA GLY A 172 0.87 -17.51 -0.90
C GLY A 172 0.18 -18.42 0.15
N LEU A 173 0.81 -19.53 0.54
CA LEU A 173 0.31 -20.40 1.59
C LEU A 173 0.27 -19.73 2.98
N LEU A 174 1.09 -18.71 3.19
CA LEU A 174 1.17 -17.95 4.42
C LEU A 174 0.17 -16.77 4.49
N TYR A 175 -0.77 -16.68 3.52
CA TYR A 175 -1.73 -15.58 3.49
C TYR A 175 -2.52 -15.38 4.80
N PRO A 176 -2.91 -16.41 5.56
CA PRO A 176 -3.63 -16.18 6.81
C PRO A 176 -2.78 -15.43 7.85
N LEU A 177 -1.48 -15.73 7.89
CA LEU A 177 -0.53 -15.02 8.75
C LEU A 177 -0.28 -13.60 8.24
N SER A 178 -0.18 -13.41 6.92
CA SER A 178 -0.07 -12.09 6.30
C SER A 178 -1.25 -11.20 6.68
N ILE A 179 -2.48 -11.73 6.63
CA ILE A 179 -3.71 -11.01 7.03
C ILE A 179 -3.68 -10.71 8.54
N ALA A 180 -3.28 -11.65 9.39
CA ALA A 180 -3.15 -11.41 10.84
C ALA A 180 -2.22 -10.23 11.14
N LEU A 181 -1.06 -10.20 10.50
CA LEU A 181 -0.09 -9.11 10.63
C LEU A 181 -0.66 -7.77 10.11
N ALA A 182 -1.35 -7.80 8.98
CA ALA A 182 -1.99 -6.60 8.43
C ALA A 182 -3.08 -6.05 9.35
N LEU A 183 -3.91 -6.91 9.94
CA LEU A 183 -4.92 -6.51 10.93
C LEU A 183 -4.27 -5.93 12.19
N GLY A 184 -3.16 -6.50 12.67
CA GLY A 184 -2.37 -5.96 13.78
C GLY A 184 -1.82 -4.56 13.48
N VAL A 185 -1.25 -4.37 12.28
CA VAL A 185 -0.78 -3.07 11.77
C VAL A 185 -1.92 -2.07 11.67
N LEU A 186 -3.07 -2.48 11.12
CA LEU A 186 -4.26 -1.63 10.98
C LEU A 186 -4.81 -1.22 12.35
N THR A 187 -4.92 -2.14 13.30
CA THR A 187 -5.35 -1.87 14.67
C THR A 187 -4.42 -0.85 15.34
N ARG A 188 -3.11 -1.01 15.21
CA ARG A 188 -2.12 -0.06 15.72
C ARG A 188 -2.28 1.31 15.08
N SER A 189 -2.49 1.35 13.76
CA SER A 189 -2.73 2.59 13.01
C SER A 189 -3.98 3.33 13.47
N LEU A 190 -5.08 2.58 13.67
CA LEU A 190 -6.33 3.11 14.22
C LEU A 190 -6.11 3.74 15.60
N PHE A 191 -5.40 3.03 16.47
CA PHE A 191 -5.10 3.51 17.81
C PHE A 191 -4.25 4.80 17.78
N TRP A 192 -3.25 4.88 16.92
CA TRP A 192 -2.46 6.11 16.74
C TRP A 192 -3.29 7.27 16.21
N ASN A 193 -4.19 7.01 15.26
CA ASN A 193 -5.10 8.01 14.71
C ASN A 193 -6.06 8.54 15.76
N LEU A 194 -6.67 7.67 16.57
CA LEU A 194 -7.60 8.05 17.64
C LEU A 194 -6.92 8.88 18.72
N ARG A 195 -5.63 8.62 19.00
CA ARG A 195 -4.84 9.38 19.97
C ARG A 195 -4.17 10.63 19.41
N GLY A 196 -4.27 10.90 18.12
CA GLY A 196 -3.59 12.03 17.46
C GLY A 196 -2.06 11.98 17.55
N ALA A 197 -1.47 10.79 17.64
CA ALA A 197 -0.07 10.58 17.98
C ALA A 197 0.68 9.73 16.93
N ILE A 198 0.53 10.07 15.64
CA ILE A 198 1.30 9.39 14.59
C ILE A 198 2.76 9.86 14.68
N ARG A 199 3.65 8.95 15.11
CA ARG A 199 5.09 9.20 15.22
C ARG A 199 5.85 8.41 14.15
N TRP A 200 6.81 9.08 13.48
CA TRP A 200 7.70 8.43 12.54
C TRP A 200 9.07 9.11 12.52
N LYS A 201 10.14 8.35 12.75
CA LYS A 201 11.53 8.85 12.76
C LYS A 201 11.70 10.15 13.58
N GLY A 202 11.06 10.20 14.75
CA GLY A 202 11.12 11.37 15.66
C GLY A 202 10.22 12.54 15.29
N ARG A 203 9.46 12.48 14.18
CA ARG A 203 8.48 13.50 13.79
C ARG A 203 7.07 13.11 14.26
N LEU A 204 6.32 14.10 14.71
CA LEU A 204 4.88 14.01 14.97
C LEU A 204 4.15 14.54 13.74
N TYR A 205 3.23 13.76 13.20
CA TYR A 205 2.34 14.19 12.12
C TYR A 205 1.04 14.66 12.76
N PRO A 206 0.66 15.94 12.59
CA PRO A 206 -0.66 16.43 13.02
C PRO A 206 -1.76 15.75 12.22
N ARG A 207 -2.99 15.77 12.78
CA ARG A 207 -4.20 15.32 12.07
C ARG A 207 -4.51 16.21 10.91
#